data_fc34559d1aee57fc40f1507558cb8137
#
_entry.id   fc34559d1aee57fc40f1507558cb8137
#
_cell.length_a   1.000
_cell.length_b   1.000
_cell.length_c   1.000
_cell.angle_alpha   90.00
_cell.angle_beta   90.00
_cell.angle_gamma   90.00
#
_symmetry.space_group_name_H-M   'P 1'
#
loop_
_entity.id
_entity.type
_entity.pdbx_description
1 polymer ?
#
loop_
_entity_poly.entity_id
_entity_poly.type
_entity_poly.pdbx_seq_one_letter_code
_entity_poly.pdbx_strand_id
1 'polypeptide(L)'
;MEILGTNHNSGDIISPLLGELIGINETWFRNRGNIRGEINLDDFKNAGAYSLFDVEGNNVPTSWAQLLIFSSGYYIIQIIVDISSRKLFIRRYDIENDRWQEWGNIIIT
;
A
#
# COMPACT_ATOMS: atom_id res chain seq x y z
N MET A 1 21.61 16.84 0.46
CA MET A 1 22.22 16.88 1.07
C MET A 1 22.79 16.76 1.15
N GLU A 2 21.75 16.86 1.11
CA GLU A 2 22.10 17.03 1.53
C GLU A 2 22.28 16.83 1.20
N ILE A 3 21.81 16.94 0.73
CA ILE A 3 22.04 16.93 0.80
C ILE A 3 22.21 16.86 0.86
N LEU A 4 21.91 17.14 0.51
CA LEU A 4 22.19 17.17 0.98
C LEU A 4 22.25 17.12 1.54
N GLY A 5 22.15 17.28 1.29
CA GLY A 5 22.23 17.42 2.07
C GLY A 5 22.06 17.38 2.43
N THR A 6 22.00 17.73 2.49
CA THR A 6 21.85 17.65 3.02
C THR A 6 21.79 17.64 3.49
N ASN A 7 21.46 18.20 3.40
CA ASN A 7 21.36 18.21 3.93
C ASN A 7 21.25 18.22 4.25
N HIS A 8 20.69 18.55 4.44
CA HIS A 8 20.66 18.57 4.79
C HIS A 8 20.38 18.73 5.01
N ASN A 9 19.71 19.34 4.90
CA ASN A 9 19.53 19.50 5.19
C ASN A 9 19.29 19.51 5.10
N SER A 10 18.60 19.65 5.03
CA SER A 10 18.46 19.79 5.08
C SER A 10 18.19 19.55 5.19
N GLY A 11 17.77 19.58 5.05
CA GLY A 11 17.76 19.55 5.31
C GLY A 11 17.35 19.32 5.29
N ASP A 12 16.89 19.65 5.38
CA ASP A 12 16.87 19.47 5.43
C ASP A 12 16.55 19.36 5.11
N ILE A 13 16.31 19.49 4.75
CA ILE A 13 16.27 19.45 4.41
C ILE A 13 16.09 19.00 4.22
N ILE A 14 15.98 19.08 4.16
CA ILE A 14 16.02 18.69 4.06
C ILE A 14 15.64 18.20 4.42
N SER A 15 15.29 18.42 4.65
CA SER A 15 15.11 17.99 4.83
C SER A 15 14.42 17.47 4.90
N PRO A 16 13.98 17.64 5.16
CA PRO A 16 13.30 16.89 4.73
C PRO A 16 13.13 16.95 3.75
N LEU A 17 13.20 17.36 3.37
CA LEU A 17 13.38 17.33 2.42
C LEU A 17 14.20 16.75 2.07
N LEU A 18 14.69 16.56 2.49
CA LEU A 18 15.50 15.86 2.14
C LEU A 18 15.26 14.61 2.31
N GLY A 19 14.85 14.33 3.17
CA GLY A 19 14.69 13.05 3.29
C GLY A 19 13.65 12.75 2.44
N GLU A 20 13.02 13.48 2.29
CA GLU A 20 12.21 13.28 1.53
C GLU A 20 12.57 13.28 0.38
N LEU A 21 13.20 13.69 0.16
CA LEU A 21 13.61 13.70 -0.96
C LEU A 21 14.41 12.71 -1.13
N ILE A 22 14.76 12.35 -0.51
CA ILE A 22 15.53 11.47 -0.64
C ILE A 22 15.02 10.28 -0.51
N GLY A 23 14.64 10.00 -0.80
CA GLY A 23 14.27 8.81 -0.87
C GLY A 23 13.94 8.18 0.31
N ILE A 24 14.30 8.51 1.18
CA ILE A 24 14.08 7.91 2.26
C ILE A 24 12.81 8.20 2.58
N ASN A 25 12.58 9.32 2.58
CA ASN A 25 11.43 9.64 2.89
C ASN A 25 10.55 9.40 1.91
N GLU A 26 10.95 9.43 0.94
CA GLU A 26 10.19 9.27 0.00
C GLU A 26 10.05 7.99 -0.35
N THR A 27 10.01 7.22 0.34
CA THR A 27 9.88 5.92 -0.02
C THR A 27 8.70 5.76 -0.88
N TRP A 28 8.85 5.02 -1.88
CA TRP A 28 7.77 4.77 -2.79
C TRP A 28 6.72 3.91 -2.11
N PHE A 29 7.02 3.37 -0.94
CA PHE A 29 6.09 2.50 -0.23
C PHE A 29 5.78 3.10 1.11
N ARG A 30 4.70 3.82 1.20
CA ARG A 30 4.36 4.56 2.36
C ARG A 30 3.54 3.79 3.35
N ASN A 31 3.80 4.01 4.63
CA ASN A 31 2.94 3.51 5.68
C ASN A 31 1.75 4.45 5.76
N ARG A 32 0.56 3.95 5.44
CA ARG A 32 -0.63 4.79 5.39
C ARG A 32 -1.54 4.61 6.59
N GLY A 33 -1.18 3.75 7.53
CA GLY A 33 -1.88 3.68 8.80
C GLY A 33 -2.86 2.52 8.90
N ASN A 34 -3.81 2.67 9.80
CA ASN A 34 -4.73 1.60 10.17
C ASN A 34 -6.13 1.89 9.66
N ILE A 35 -6.82 0.86 9.22
CA ILE A 35 -8.18 0.97 8.74
C ILE A 35 -9.04 0.01 9.55
N ARG A 36 -10.22 0.45 9.92
CA ARG A 36 -11.15 -0.35 10.72
C ARG A 36 -12.57 -0.12 10.20
N GLY A 37 -13.41 -1.12 10.28
CA GLY A 37 -14.82 -0.98 9.96
C GLY A 37 -15.16 -1.29 8.52
N GLU A 38 -16.22 -0.71 8.01
CA GLU A 38 -16.72 -1.03 6.70
C GLU A 38 -15.98 -0.22 5.64
N ILE A 39 -15.44 -0.89 4.63
CA ILE A 39 -14.64 -0.26 3.61
C ILE A 39 -14.94 -0.84 2.23
N ASN A 40 -14.51 -0.14 1.20
CA ASN A 40 -14.57 -0.65 -0.16
C ASN A 40 -13.14 -0.68 -0.67
N LEU A 41 -12.56 -1.87 -0.80
CA LEU A 41 -11.18 -2.00 -1.23
C LEU A 41 -10.95 -1.55 -2.66
N ASP A 42 -12.01 -1.38 -3.44
CA ASP A 42 -11.86 -0.89 -4.80
C ASP A 42 -11.37 0.57 -4.83
N ASP A 43 -11.53 1.30 -3.72
CA ASP A 43 -11.11 2.68 -3.65
C ASP A 43 -9.65 2.86 -3.28
N PHE A 44 -8.95 1.77 -2.92
CA PHE A 44 -7.59 1.87 -2.42
C PHE A 44 -6.59 1.67 -3.57
N LYS A 45 -6.15 2.76 -4.16
CA LYS A 45 -5.30 2.72 -5.36
C LYS A 45 -3.95 3.38 -5.19
N ASN A 46 -3.69 4.06 -4.08
CA ASN A 46 -2.43 4.74 -3.88
C ASN A 46 -1.40 3.82 -3.23
N ALA A 47 -0.19 3.83 -3.74
CA ALA A 47 0.86 2.95 -3.25
C ALA A 47 1.11 3.13 -1.76
N GLY A 48 1.31 2.03 -1.08
CA GLY A 48 1.60 2.06 0.35
C GLY A 48 1.05 0.85 1.07
N ALA A 49 1.10 0.91 2.38
CA ALA A 49 0.70 -0.19 3.24
C ALA A 49 -0.33 0.27 4.26
N TYR A 50 -1.33 -0.56 4.50
CA TYR A 50 -2.32 -0.34 5.55
C TYR A 50 -2.43 -1.57 6.42
N SER A 51 -2.67 -1.36 7.70
CA SER A 51 -3.07 -2.46 8.58
C SER A 51 -4.58 -2.48 8.64
N LEU A 52 -5.18 -3.64 8.37
CA LEU A 52 -6.63 -3.79 8.39
C LEU A 52 -7.04 -4.49 9.67
N PHE A 53 -7.91 -3.84 10.45
CA PHE A 53 -8.37 -4.35 11.72
C PHE A 53 -9.89 -4.49 11.69
N ASP A 54 -10.37 -5.72 11.72
CA ASP A 54 -11.81 -5.97 11.79
C ASP A 54 -12.55 -5.20 10.68
N VAL A 55 -12.06 -5.33 9.45
CA VAL A 55 -12.69 -4.67 8.32
C VAL A 55 -13.66 -5.61 7.61
N GLU A 56 -14.64 -5.03 6.96
CA GLU A 56 -15.57 -5.78 6.15
C GLU A 56 -16.05 -4.86 5.03
N GLY A 57 -16.71 -5.40 4.06
CA GLY A 57 -17.26 -4.57 3.00
C GLY A 57 -16.96 -5.09 1.61
N ASN A 58 -16.99 -4.18 0.64
CA ASN A 58 -16.89 -4.57 -0.74
C ASN A 58 -15.50 -5.06 -1.11
N ASN A 59 -15.44 -6.27 -1.63
CA ASN A 59 -14.20 -6.91 -2.08
C ASN A 59 -13.15 -7.06 -0.97
N VAL A 60 -13.61 -7.30 0.25
CA VAL A 60 -12.73 -7.52 1.40
C VAL A 60 -12.66 -9.02 1.67
N PRO A 61 -11.54 -9.67 1.31
CA PRO A 61 -11.46 -11.12 1.46
C PRO A 61 -11.20 -11.62 2.88
N THR A 62 -10.73 -10.76 3.75
CA THR A 62 -10.47 -11.14 5.14
C THR A 62 -10.50 -9.89 6.01
N SER A 63 -10.82 -10.07 7.28
CA SER A 63 -11.02 -8.97 8.21
C SER A 63 -9.74 -8.45 8.86
N TRP A 64 -8.73 -9.28 8.99
CA TRP A 64 -7.51 -8.91 9.70
C TRP A 64 -6.31 -9.18 8.80
N ALA A 65 -5.68 -8.16 8.33
CA ALA A 65 -4.65 -8.35 7.32
C ALA A 65 -3.74 -7.15 7.15
N GLN A 66 -2.67 -7.37 6.43
CA GLN A 66 -1.79 -6.31 5.96
C GLN A 66 -2.13 -6.11 4.50
N LEU A 67 -2.49 -4.90 4.11
CA LEU A 67 -2.77 -4.57 2.72
C LEU A 67 -1.58 -3.84 2.14
N LEU A 68 -1.10 -4.32 1.01
CA LEU A 68 0.01 -3.70 0.29
C LEU A 68 -0.49 -3.28 -1.09
N ILE A 69 -0.23 -2.05 -1.48
CA ILE A 69 -0.65 -1.54 -2.78
C ILE A 69 0.57 -1.11 -3.56
N PHE A 70 0.78 -1.72 -4.71
CA PHE A 70 1.85 -1.33 -5.61
C PHE A 70 1.23 -0.61 -6.79
N SER A 71 1.67 0.61 -7.04
CA SER A 71 1.12 1.41 -8.12
C SER A 71 2.26 2.13 -8.82
N SER A 72 2.39 1.94 -10.11
CA SER A 72 3.42 2.59 -10.88
C SER A 72 2.81 3.49 -11.95
N GLY A 73 1.60 3.95 -11.69
CA GLY A 73 0.93 4.83 -12.63
C GLY A 73 0.02 4.11 -13.59
N TYR A 74 0.51 3.08 -14.24
CA TYR A 74 -0.31 2.31 -15.17
C TYR A 74 -0.86 1.04 -14.52
N TYR A 75 -0.05 0.34 -13.74
CA TYR A 75 -0.48 -0.89 -13.12
C TYR A 75 -0.70 -0.68 -11.62
N ILE A 76 -1.81 -1.19 -11.11
CA ILE A 76 -2.13 -1.12 -9.70
C ILE A 76 -2.42 -2.53 -9.21
N ILE A 77 -1.71 -2.94 -8.17
CA ILE A 77 -1.82 -4.29 -7.62
C ILE A 77 -2.08 -4.19 -6.13
N GLN A 78 -3.05 -4.93 -5.64
CA GLN A 78 -3.29 -5.07 -4.22
C GLN A 78 -2.88 -6.46 -3.76
N ILE A 79 -2.17 -6.53 -2.65
CA ILE A 79 -1.78 -7.79 -2.04
C ILE A 79 -2.26 -7.75 -0.61
N ILE A 80 -2.95 -8.78 -0.17
CA ILE A 80 -3.41 -8.90 1.21
C ILE A 80 -2.76 -10.12 1.84
N VAL A 81 -2.06 -9.88 2.94
CA VAL A 81 -1.45 -10.95 3.71
C VAL A 81 -2.33 -11.16 4.93
N ASP A 82 -3.05 -12.27 4.98
CA ASP A 82 -3.98 -12.57 6.06
C ASP A 82 -3.20 -12.82 7.35
N ILE A 83 -3.55 -12.13 8.41
CA ILE A 83 -2.83 -12.27 9.67
C ILE A 83 -3.20 -13.56 10.40
N SER A 84 -4.44 -14.01 10.24
CA SER A 84 -4.93 -15.14 11.01
C SER A 84 -4.73 -16.48 10.31
N SER A 85 -4.30 -16.50 9.07
CA SER A 85 -4.10 -17.73 8.35
C SER A 85 -2.86 -17.61 7.46
N ARG A 86 -2.59 -18.61 6.66
CA ARG A 86 -1.43 -18.56 5.76
C ARG A 86 -1.86 -18.25 4.34
N LYS A 87 -2.85 -17.40 4.18
CA LYS A 87 -3.33 -17.04 2.87
C LYS A 87 -2.81 -15.69 2.42
N LEU A 88 -2.56 -15.62 1.14
CA LEU A 88 -2.15 -14.40 0.49
C LEU A 88 -3.14 -14.15 -0.64
N PHE A 89 -3.70 -12.96 -0.70
CA PHE A 89 -4.65 -12.64 -1.76
C PHE A 89 -4.03 -11.57 -2.64
N ILE A 90 -4.27 -11.64 -3.95
CA ILE A 90 -3.69 -10.70 -4.88
C ILE A 90 -4.68 -10.41 -5.99
N ARG A 91 -4.74 -9.17 -6.43
CA ARG A 91 -5.54 -8.80 -7.60
C ARG A 91 -4.93 -7.59 -8.28
N ARG A 92 -5.34 -7.34 -9.51
CA ARG A 92 -4.84 -6.25 -10.31
C ARG A 92 -6.02 -5.40 -10.81
N TYR A 93 -5.80 -4.11 -10.92
CA TYR A 93 -6.77 -3.21 -11.52
C TYR A 93 -6.60 -3.28 -13.04
N ASP A 94 -7.71 -3.49 -13.73
CA ASP A 94 -7.71 -3.59 -15.19
C ASP A 94 -8.04 -2.19 -15.71
N ILE A 95 -7.01 -1.47 -16.12
CA ILE A 95 -7.16 -0.11 -16.57
C ILE A 95 -8.01 0.00 -17.82
N GLU A 96 -7.90 -0.95 -18.72
CA GLU A 96 -8.65 -0.88 -19.98
C GLU A 96 -10.14 -1.02 -19.77
N ASN A 97 -10.56 -1.83 -18.82
CA ASN A 97 -11.97 -2.04 -18.52
C ASN A 97 -12.42 -1.30 -17.27
N ASP A 98 -11.51 -0.54 -16.65
CA ASP A 98 -11.81 0.29 -15.49
C ASP A 98 -12.46 -0.51 -14.38
N ARG A 99 -11.84 -1.61 -14.00
CA ARG A 99 -12.35 -2.44 -12.92
C ARG A 99 -11.27 -3.32 -12.33
N TRP A 100 -11.48 -3.77 -11.11
CA TRP A 100 -10.57 -4.70 -10.48
C TRP A 100 -10.87 -6.11 -10.95
N GLN A 101 -9.83 -6.90 -11.09
CA GLN A 101 -10.00 -8.32 -11.35
C GLN A 101 -10.41 -9.02 -10.05
N GLU A 102 -10.84 -10.25 -10.16
CA GLU A 102 -11.20 -11.05 -8.99
C GLU A 102 -9.97 -11.35 -8.18
N TRP A 103 -10.13 -11.52 -6.88
CA TRP A 103 -9.04 -11.91 -6.02
C TRP A 103 -8.57 -13.33 -6.36
N GLY A 104 -7.27 -13.48 -6.52
CA GLY A 104 -6.66 -14.81 -6.52
C GLY A 104 -6.08 -15.04 -5.14
N ASN A 105 -5.83 -16.28 -4.77
CA ASN A 105 -5.22 -16.53 -3.48
C ASN A 105 -4.20 -17.66 -3.54
N ILE A 106 -3.27 -17.62 -2.59
CA ILE A 106 -2.21 -18.58 -2.45
C ILE A 106 -2.20 -18.99 -0.99
N ILE A 107 -2.11 -20.28 -0.73
CA ILE A 107 -1.99 -20.78 0.63
C ILE A 107 -0.54 -21.15 0.86
N ILE A 108 0.06 -20.58 1.89
CA ILE A 108 1.45 -20.83 2.22
C ILE A 108 1.51 -21.93 3.24
N THR A 109 2.20 -23.02 2.96
CA THR A 109 2.28 -24.17 3.87
C THR A 109 3.66 -24.30 4.51
#